data_f55fc2260763eaf9ddd7d5d3c6db5835
#
_entry.id   f55fc2260763eaf9ddd7d5d3c6db5835
#
_cell.length_a   1.000
_cell.length_b   1.000
_cell.length_c   1.000
_cell.angle_alpha   90.00
_cell.angle_beta   90.00
_cell.angle_gamma   90.00
#
_symmetry.space_group_name_H-M   'P 1'
#
loop_
_entity.id
_entity.type
_entity.pdbx_description
1 polymer ?
#
loop_
_entity_poly.entity_id
_entity_poly.type
_entity_poly.pdbx_seq_one_letter_code
_entity_poly.pdbx_strand_id
1 'polypeptide(L)'
;MNKRIFFTAPLMALGFLMLTSCDPSHDNESPISAVSSEQLTNELQITAKSEGNNNLTVFTSPTRYIKVYDSTTGAMMGSGTLVKIQIAPPQTEASYYVTTAAMDGTTSVKSGVKSISISEYTDLPEIYSTIFGDGNGGYTSHTWVWDTEASDGVWGNGGYLESTGPGWWVVSATDIDAQAEGKGLPDDGLNGWMSLALTGVKTSRGESGQVKVSEETVKAGWDIGRMVFSGTTPLMGIQPNVGGNQYDYHILKADDKNLRLCAPEPGAGDWGTAWFWNFKRKD
;
A
#
# COMPACT_ATOMS: atom_id res chain seq x y z
N MET A 1 94.95 -36.83 -8.37
CA MET A 1 95.54 -35.73 -7.54
C MET A 1 94.51 -35.23 -6.54
N ASN A 2 94.82 -35.52 -5.25
CA ASN A 2 93.94 -35.27 -4.11
C ASN A 2 93.92 -33.78 -3.73
N LYS A 3 92.75 -33.23 -3.44
CA LYS A 3 92.67 -32.11 -2.51
C LYS A 3 91.48 -32.31 -1.59
N ARG A 4 91.80 -32.60 -0.32
CA ARG A 4 90.87 -32.59 0.81
C ARG A 4 90.60 -31.15 1.19
N ILE A 5 89.32 -30.77 1.36
CA ILE A 5 88.91 -29.53 1.94
C ILE A 5 88.14 -29.85 3.24
N PHE A 6 88.74 -29.36 4.35
CA PHE A 6 88.09 -29.38 5.68
C PHE A 6 86.93 -28.41 5.77
N PHE A 7 85.79 -28.87 6.21
CA PHE A 7 84.71 -28.00 6.63
C PHE A 7 84.65 -27.93 8.15
N THR A 8 84.95 -26.77 8.68
CA THR A 8 84.69 -26.42 10.05
C THR A 8 83.25 -26.01 10.20
N ALA A 9 82.52 -26.72 11.03
CA ALA A 9 81.11 -26.33 11.40
C ALA A 9 81.13 -25.24 12.46
N PRO A 10 80.39 -24.15 12.31
CA PRO A 10 80.12 -23.27 13.40
C PRO A 10 78.93 -23.79 14.22
N LEU A 11 79.11 -23.86 15.51
CA LEU A 11 78.16 -24.19 16.53
C LEU A 11 77.12 -23.01 16.61
N MET A 12 75.95 -23.24 16.06
CA MET A 12 74.83 -22.29 16.21
C MET A 12 74.20 -22.53 17.57
N ALA A 13 74.34 -21.53 18.44
CA ALA A 13 73.62 -21.44 19.71
C ALA A 13 72.13 -21.22 19.41
N LEU A 14 71.31 -22.20 19.80
CA LEU A 14 69.84 -22.14 19.70
C LEU A 14 69.30 -21.20 20.78
N GLY A 15 69.11 -19.94 20.42
CA GLY A 15 68.41 -18.98 21.28
C GLY A 15 66.92 -19.38 21.34
N PHE A 16 66.49 -19.85 22.50
CA PHE A 16 65.05 -20.04 22.82
C PHE A 16 64.43 -18.66 22.89
N LEU A 17 63.79 -18.20 21.83
CA LEU A 17 62.84 -17.10 21.87
C LEU A 17 61.58 -17.60 22.57
N MET A 18 61.47 -17.29 23.84
CA MET A 18 60.20 -17.33 24.57
C MET A 18 59.28 -16.35 23.88
N LEU A 19 58.40 -16.82 22.98
CA LEU A 19 57.21 -16.11 22.58
C LEU A 19 56.31 -16.04 23.80
N THR A 20 56.40 -14.98 24.57
CA THR A 20 55.32 -14.60 25.47
C THR A 20 54.11 -14.36 24.57
N SER A 21 53.23 -15.36 24.48
CA SER A 21 51.86 -15.18 24.05
C SER A 21 51.32 -14.08 24.93
N CYS A 22 51.15 -12.88 24.38
CA CYS A 22 50.17 -11.94 24.96
C CYS A 22 48.83 -12.67 24.86
N ASP A 23 48.43 -13.29 25.95
CA ASP A 23 47.05 -13.63 26.18
C ASP A 23 46.33 -12.26 26.14
N PRO A 24 45.42 -12.05 25.14
CA PRO A 24 44.61 -10.84 25.20
C PRO A 24 43.86 -10.97 26.52
N SER A 25 44.23 -10.08 27.47
CA SER A 25 43.45 -9.91 28.67
C SER A 25 42.02 -9.81 28.19
N HIS A 26 41.21 -10.79 28.56
CA HIS A 26 39.79 -10.61 28.56
C HIS A 26 39.54 -9.48 29.57
N ASP A 27 39.61 -8.24 29.07
CA ASP A 27 38.99 -7.15 29.76
C ASP A 27 37.59 -7.63 29.98
N ASN A 28 37.20 -7.80 31.21
CA ASN A 28 35.82 -8.01 31.64
C ASN A 28 35.08 -6.66 31.43
N GLU A 29 35.17 -6.13 30.22
CA GLU A 29 34.14 -5.25 29.71
C GLU A 29 32.90 -6.12 29.62
N SER A 30 31.99 -5.87 30.54
CA SER A 30 30.64 -6.39 30.46
C SER A 30 30.21 -6.26 29.01
N PRO A 31 29.83 -7.35 28.32
CA PRO A 31 29.43 -7.25 26.91
C PRO A 31 28.49 -6.07 26.82
N ILE A 32 28.80 -5.09 25.95
CA ILE A 32 27.96 -3.89 25.75
C ILE A 32 26.56 -4.45 25.70
N SER A 33 25.74 -4.13 26.71
CA SER A 33 24.54 -4.90 27.00
C SER A 33 23.69 -4.90 25.72
N ALA A 34 23.41 -6.11 25.24
CA ALA A 34 22.53 -6.29 24.08
C ALA A 34 21.27 -5.47 24.36
N VAL A 35 20.89 -4.59 23.41
CA VAL A 35 19.70 -3.76 23.60
C VAL A 35 18.54 -4.66 23.96
N SER A 36 17.84 -4.38 25.04
CA SER A 36 16.64 -5.13 25.41
C SER A 36 15.45 -4.73 24.53
N SER A 37 14.43 -5.56 24.46
CA SER A 37 13.18 -5.24 23.75
C SER A 37 12.55 -3.95 24.29
N GLU A 38 12.54 -3.76 25.60
CA GLU A 38 12.03 -2.55 26.26
C GLU A 38 12.86 -1.32 25.90
N GLN A 39 14.18 -1.43 25.96
CA GLN A 39 15.09 -0.35 25.57
C GLN A 39 14.89 0.02 24.10
N LEU A 40 14.84 -0.96 23.19
CA LEU A 40 14.61 -0.71 21.77
C LEU A 40 13.23 -0.06 21.52
N THR A 41 12.22 -0.42 22.30
CA THR A 41 10.90 0.22 22.25
C THR A 41 10.97 1.68 22.67
N ASN A 42 11.69 2.00 23.73
CA ASN A 42 11.86 3.37 24.20
C ASN A 42 12.64 4.23 23.19
N GLU A 43 13.67 3.65 22.58
CA GLU A 43 14.51 4.29 21.55
C GLU A 43 13.77 4.48 20.19
N LEU A 44 12.77 3.66 19.87
CA LEU A 44 12.02 3.75 18.63
C LEU A 44 11.29 5.10 18.52
N GLN A 45 11.47 5.78 17.39
CA GLN A 45 10.79 7.02 17.06
C GLN A 45 10.02 6.85 15.75
N ILE A 46 8.78 7.35 15.71
CA ILE A 46 7.99 7.50 14.50
C ILE A 46 7.59 8.98 14.43
N THR A 47 8.02 9.67 13.39
CA THR A 47 7.69 11.07 13.17
C THR A 47 7.02 11.26 11.84
N ALA A 48 6.06 12.17 11.76
CA ALA A 48 5.44 12.58 10.52
C ALA A 48 6.11 13.86 9.99
N LYS A 49 5.98 14.14 8.68
CA LYS A 49 6.50 15.34 8.00
C LYS A 49 5.96 16.63 8.62
N SER A 50 4.67 16.62 8.99
CA SER A 50 3.95 17.60 9.81
C SER A 50 2.99 16.84 10.72
N GLU A 51 2.33 17.52 11.66
CA GLU A 51 1.36 16.86 12.55
C GLU A 51 0.26 16.15 11.75
N GLY A 52 0.08 14.85 12.00
CA GLY A 52 -0.90 14.01 11.32
C GLY A 52 -0.58 13.66 9.86
N ASN A 53 0.58 14.05 9.32
CA ASN A 53 0.91 13.81 7.90
C ASN A 53 1.21 12.33 7.61
N ASN A 54 0.84 11.88 6.42
CA ASN A 54 1.00 10.51 5.95
C ASN A 54 2.46 10.13 5.55
N ASN A 55 3.36 11.09 5.46
CA ASN A 55 4.78 10.83 5.19
C ASN A 55 5.52 10.66 6.51
N LEU A 56 5.85 9.43 6.82
CA LEU A 56 6.45 9.01 8.09
C LEU A 56 7.94 8.75 7.95
N THR A 57 8.66 8.97 9.05
CA THR A 57 10.05 8.58 9.22
C THR A 57 10.17 7.75 10.50
N VAL A 58 10.71 6.54 10.36
CA VAL A 58 10.93 5.59 11.46
C VAL A 58 12.44 5.44 11.69
N PHE A 59 12.89 5.65 12.92
CA PHE A 59 14.29 5.58 13.31
C PHE A 59 14.41 5.27 14.80
N THR A 60 15.65 5.14 15.31
CA THR A 60 15.92 5.01 16.75
C THR A 60 16.86 6.09 17.24
N SER A 61 16.72 6.46 18.51
CA SER A 61 17.64 7.37 19.21
C SER A 61 18.09 6.70 20.52
N PRO A 62 19.36 6.29 20.63
CA PRO A 62 20.47 6.47 19.67
C PRO A 62 20.28 5.70 18.36
N THR A 63 20.97 6.14 17.31
CA THR A 63 20.86 5.59 15.96
C THR A 63 21.31 4.14 15.90
N ARG A 64 20.43 3.27 15.34
CA ARG A 64 20.71 1.86 15.08
C ARG A 64 20.29 1.50 13.63
N TYR A 65 20.92 0.48 13.06
CA TYR A 65 20.38 -0.15 11.86
C TYR A 65 19.18 -1.01 12.25
N ILE A 66 18.01 -0.70 11.70
CA ILE A 66 16.75 -1.37 12.02
C ILE A 66 16.10 -1.95 10.76
N LYS A 67 15.28 -2.98 10.95
CA LYS A 67 14.25 -3.40 10.00
C LYS A 67 12.90 -3.03 10.59
N VAL A 68 12.08 -2.33 9.80
CA VAL A 68 10.75 -1.86 10.22
C VAL A 68 9.70 -2.81 9.66
N TYR A 69 8.75 -3.17 10.49
CA TYR A 69 7.66 -4.06 10.13
C TYR A 69 6.30 -3.44 10.48
N ASP A 70 5.35 -3.56 9.60
CA ASP A 70 3.94 -3.30 9.90
C ASP A 70 3.45 -4.31 10.94
N SER A 71 2.85 -3.82 12.03
CA SER A 71 2.48 -4.69 13.15
C SER A 71 1.24 -5.54 12.88
N THR A 72 0.40 -5.15 11.93
CA THR A 72 -0.85 -5.82 11.58
C THR A 72 -0.59 -6.96 10.59
N THR A 73 0.21 -6.69 9.56
CA THR A 73 0.48 -7.63 8.48
C THR A 73 1.76 -8.44 8.68
N GLY A 74 2.69 -7.95 9.51
CA GLY A 74 4.04 -8.49 9.64
C GLY A 74 4.95 -8.21 8.44
N ALA A 75 4.48 -7.44 7.45
CA ALA A 75 5.26 -7.10 6.28
C ALA A 75 6.43 -6.18 6.62
N MET A 76 7.60 -6.45 6.02
CA MET A 76 8.76 -5.57 6.16
C MET A 76 8.56 -4.32 5.29
N MET A 77 8.56 -3.15 5.93
CA MET A 77 8.38 -1.84 5.30
C MET A 77 9.69 -1.24 4.79
N GLY A 78 10.81 -1.66 5.35
CA GLY A 78 12.13 -1.20 4.95
C GLY A 78 13.20 -1.49 5.99
N SER A 79 14.45 -1.13 5.67
CA SER A 79 15.59 -1.27 6.59
C SER A 79 16.60 -0.14 6.41
N GLY A 80 17.30 0.22 7.48
CA GLY A 80 18.29 1.28 7.50
C GLY A 80 18.40 1.92 8.87
N THR A 81 19.15 3.01 8.96
CA THR A 81 19.20 3.86 10.17
C THR A 81 18.02 4.82 10.24
N LEU A 82 17.36 5.05 9.11
CA LEU A 82 16.18 5.88 8.93
C LEU A 82 15.37 5.26 7.78
N VAL A 83 14.09 4.97 8.03
CA VAL A 83 13.17 4.38 7.05
C VAL A 83 12.02 5.34 6.79
N LYS A 84 11.84 5.74 5.54
CA LYS A 84 10.72 6.58 5.11
C LYS A 84 9.57 5.69 4.64
N ILE A 85 8.36 5.99 5.11
CA ILE A 85 7.15 5.24 4.78
C ILE A 85 6.06 6.26 4.45
N GLN A 86 5.40 6.07 3.30
CA GLN A 86 4.22 6.85 2.93
C GLN A 86 2.98 6.00 3.13
N ILE A 87 2.01 6.52 3.85
CA ILE A 87 0.72 5.87 4.10
C ILE A 87 -0.29 6.37 3.07
N ALA A 88 -0.92 5.43 2.39
CA ALA A 88 -1.98 5.76 1.45
C ALA A 88 -3.36 5.74 2.14
N PRO A 89 -4.29 6.62 1.73
CA PRO A 89 -5.69 6.49 2.14
C PRO A 89 -6.24 5.10 1.76
N PRO A 90 -7.23 4.58 2.49
CA PRO A 90 -7.98 5.21 3.57
C PRO A 90 -7.39 5.01 4.97
N GLN A 91 -6.16 4.54 5.09
CA GLN A 91 -5.53 4.20 6.36
C GLN A 91 -5.25 5.46 7.19
N THR A 92 -5.87 5.58 8.36
CA THR A 92 -5.78 6.72 9.29
C THR A 92 -4.91 6.46 10.51
N GLU A 93 -4.34 5.28 10.61
CA GLU A 93 -3.41 4.89 11.67
C GLU A 93 -2.35 3.95 11.11
N ALA A 94 -1.11 4.09 11.55
CA ALA A 94 -0.04 3.17 11.22
C ALA A 94 0.66 2.69 12.50
N SER A 95 0.97 1.40 12.56
CA SER A 95 1.55 0.75 13.74
C SER A 95 2.74 -0.10 13.33
N TYR A 96 3.90 0.16 13.94
CA TYR A 96 5.15 -0.50 13.59
C TYR A 96 5.87 -1.07 14.80
N TYR A 97 6.60 -2.15 14.56
CA TYR A 97 7.70 -2.58 15.40
C TYR A 97 8.98 -2.65 14.58
N VAL A 98 10.11 -2.62 15.27
CA VAL A 98 11.40 -2.75 14.61
C VAL A 98 12.19 -3.91 15.18
N THR A 99 13.12 -4.43 14.37
CA THR A 99 14.15 -5.34 14.84
C THR A 99 15.53 -4.74 14.58
N THR A 100 16.48 -5.03 15.46
CA THR A 100 17.90 -4.71 15.26
C THR A 100 18.73 -5.96 15.56
N ALA A 101 19.90 -6.08 14.93
CA ALA A 101 20.82 -7.17 15.25
C ALA A 101 21.28 -7.05 16.70
N ALA A 102 21.32 -8.16 17.42
CA ALA A 102 22.02 -8.25 18.69
C ALA A 102 23.56 -8.21 18.44
N MET A 103 24.31 -7.93 19.47
CA MET A 103 25.78 -7.81 19.35
C MET A 103 26.47 -9.09 18.92
N ASP A 104 25.84 -10.24 19.17
CA ASP A 104 26.35 -11.55 18.73
C ASP A 104 26.24 -11.76 17.20
N GLY A 105 25.56 -10.85 16.47
CA GLY A 105 25.32 -10.90 15.03
C GLY A 105 24.44 -12.06 14.58
N THR A 106 24.02 -12.94 15.50
CA THR A 106 23.24 -14.17 15.19
C THR A 106 21.79 -14.07 15.57
N THR A 107 21.47 -13.23 16.55
CA THR A 107 20.12 -12.98 17.03
C THR A 107 19.62 -11.60 16.67
N SER A 108 18.32 -11.39 16.76
CA SER A 108 17.70 -10.08 16.59
C SER A 108 16.81 -9.75 17.78
N VAL A 109 16.84 -8.50 18.19
CA VAL A 109 15.96 -7.97 19.22
C VAL A 109 14.79 -7.28 18.54
N LYS A 110 13.57 -7.55 19.03
CA LYS A 110 12.33 -6.96 18.55
C LYS A 110 11.82 -5.94 19.59
N SER A 111 11.40 -4.76 19.09
CA SER A 111 10.73 -3.75 19.94
C SER A 111 9.27 -4.12 20.22
N GLY A 112 8.65 -3.42 21.16
CA GLY A 112 7.20 -3.29 21.22
C GLY A 112 6.67 -2.50 20.02
N VAL A 113 5.34 -2.45 19.90
CA VAL A 113 4.64 -1.71 18.84
C VAL A 113 4.49 -0.24 19.23
N LYS A 114 4.69 0.66 18.28
CA LYS A 114 4.30 2.08 18.37
C LYS A 114 3.37 2.43 17.23
N SER A 115 2.36 3.26 17.53
CA SER A 115 1.34 3.73 16.57
C SER A 115 1.44 5.23 16.37
N ILE A 116 0.98 5.69 15.21
CA ILE A 116 0.82 7.10 14.87
C ILE A 116 -0.48 7.29 14.09
N SER A 117 -1.24 8.34 14.43
CA SER A 117 -2.48 8.70 13.72
C SER A 117 -2.16 9.57 12.49
N ILE A 118 -2.96 9.39 11.42
CA ILE A 118 -2.84 10.10 10.16
C ILE A 118 -4.16 10.82 9.90
N SER A 119 -4.10 12.11 9.69
CA SER A 119 -5.25 12.98 9.40
C SER A 119 -5.00 13.89 8.20
N GLU A 120 -3.77 14.00 7.73
CA GLU A 120 -3.35 14.80 6.59
C GLU A 120 -2.63 13.93 5.56
N TYR A 121 -2.99 14.07 4.29
CA TYR A 121 -2.36 13.36 3.19
C TYR A 121 -1.74 14.35 2.21
N THR A 122 -0.47 14.16 1.89
CA THR A 122 0.28 14.92 0.89
C THR A 122 1.09 13.98 0.02
N ASP A 123 1.55 14.49 -1.11
CA ASP A 123 2.43 13.77 -2.02
C ASP A 123 1.82 12.43 -2.53
N LEU A 124 0.48 12.37 -2.64
CA LEU A 124 -0.23 11.22 -3.21
C LEU A 124 -0.09 11.19 -4.74
N PRO A 125 -0.23 9.99 -5.37
CA PRO A 125 -0.33 9.86 -6.81
C PRO A 125 -1.42 10.74 -7.43
N GLU A 126 -1.27 11.12 -8.70
CA GLU A 126 -2.13 12.10 -9.39
C GLU A 126 -3.60 11.66 -9.43
N ILE A 127 -3.86 10.38 -9.51
CA ILE A 127 -5.21 9.82 -9.52
C ILE A 127 -6.04 10.21 -8.27
N TYR A 128 -5.39 10.45 -7.13
CA TYR A 128 -6.08 10.94 -5.93
C TYR A 128 -6.56 12.38 -6.11
N SER A 129 -5.74 13.25 -6.71
CA SER A 129 -6.13 14.64 -7.00
C SER A 129 -7.26 14.69 -8.04
N THR A 130 -7.27 13.77 -8.98
CA THR A 130 -8.32 13.66 -10.00
C THR A 130 -9.67 13.28 -9.39
N ILE A 131 -9.69 12.32 -8.45
CA ILE A 131 -10.95 11.79 -7.89
C ILE A 131 -11.42 12.58 -6.67
N PHE A 132 -10.50 13.05 -5.83
CA PHE A 132 -10.78 13.66 -4.53
C PHE A 132 -10.32 15.13 -4.41
N GLY A 133 -9.65 15.69 -5.42
CA GLY A 133 -9.06 17.02 -5.33
C GLY A 133 -10.09 18.13 -5.19
N ASP A 134 -9.77 19.14 -4.37
CA ASP A 134 -10.60 20.34 -4.13
C ASP A 134 -10.32 21.49 -5.12
N GLY A 135 -9.39 21.25 -6.08
CA GLY A 135 -8.93 22.27 -7.03
C GLY A 135 -7.90 23.27 -6.48
N ASN A 136 -7.56 23.19 -5.19
CA ASN A 136 -6.62 24.09 -4.51
C ASN A 136 -5.40 23.36 -3.94
N GLY A 137 -5.19 22.10 -4.37
CA GLY A 137 -4.09 21.24 -3.90
C GLY A 137 -4.40 20.43 -2.65
N GLY A 138 -5.63 20.51 -2.13
CA GLY A 138 -6.16 19.68 -1.06
C GLY A 138 -7.12 18.62 -1.59
N TYR A 139 -7.78 17.93 -0.66
CA TYR A 139 -8.74 16.87 -0.94
C TYR A 139 -10.06 17.12 -0.24
N THR A 140 -11.15 16.77 -0.92
CA THR A 140 -12.51 16.88 -0.39
C THR A 140 -13.35 15.68 -0.80
N SER A 141 -14.55 15.60 -0.27
CA SER A 141 -15.55 14.61 -0.67
C SER A 141 -16.30 15.10 -1.90
N HIS A 142 -16.46 14.22 -2.89
CA HIS A 142 -17.27 14.50 -4.07
C HIS A 142 -18.42 13.51 -4.19
N THR A 143 -19.56 14.03 -4.65
CA THR A 143 -20.76 13.22 -4.91
C THR A 143 -20.80 12.80 -6.36
N TRP A 144 -20.94 11.48 -6.58
CA TRP A 144 -21.02 10.86 -7.90
C TRP A 144 -22.40 10.27 -8.10
N VAL A 145 -22.95 10.49 -9.27
CA VAL A 145 -24.27 9.99 -9.72
C VAL A 145 -24.11 9.33 -11.08
N TRP A 146 -25.14 8.66 -11.57
CA TRP A 146 -25.13 8.14 -12.93
C TRP A 146 -24.87 9.22 -13.97
N ASP A 147 -24.01 8.94 -14.93
CA ASP A 147 -23.76 9.84 -16.06
C ASP A 147 -24.87 9.70 -17.10
N THR A 148 -25.92 10.49 -16.93
CA THR A 148 -27.09 10.50 -17.82
C THR A 148 -26.79 11.03 -19.22
N GLU A 149 -25.60 11.57 -19.45
CA GLU A 149 -25.13 12.10 -20.74
C GLU A 149 -24.20 11.14 -21.46
N ALA A 150 -23.86 10.00 -20.84
CA ALA A 150 -23.01 8.99 -21.47
C ALA A 150 -23.71 8.37 -22.68
N SER A 151 -23.11 8.50 -23.85
CA SER A 151 -23.66 8.01 -25.12
C SER A 151 -23.74 6.49 -25.20
N ASP A 152 -22.97 5.79 -24.37
CA ASP A 152 -22.92 4.32 -24.25
C ASP A 152 -23.66 3.78 -23.02
N GLY A 153 -24.59 4.60 -22.46
CA GLY A 153 -25.41 4.22 -21.31
C GLY A 153 -24.73 4.42 -19.97
N VAL A 154 -25.50 4.23 -18.90
CA VAL A 154 -25.03 4.42 -17.52
C VAL A 154 -24.42 3.14 -16.93
N TRP A 155 -24.91 2.00 -17.34
CA TRP A 155 -24.49 0.67 -16.88
C TRP A 155 -24.65 -0.37 -17.99
N GLY A 156 -23.95 -1.50 -17.90
CA GLY A 156 -24.09 -2.59 -18.88
C GLY A 156 -22.83 -3.45 -18.97
N ASN A 157 -22.75 -4.27 -20.02
CA ASN A 157 -21.61 -5.15 -20.20
C ASN A 157 -20.94 -5.01 -21.58
N GLY A 158 -19.74 -5.58 -21.68
CA GLY A 158 -18.92 -5.62 -22.89
C GLY A 158 -17.71 -6.55 -22.67
N GLY A 159 -16.75 -6.52 -23.60
CA GLY A 159 -15.56 -7.36 -23.56
C GLY A 159 -14.50 -6.84 -22.58
N TYR A 160 -14.06 -7.69 -21.67
CA TYR A 160 -12.96 -7.39 -20.75
C TYR A 160 -11.67 -7.10 -21.53
N LEU A 161 -10.89 -6.12 -21.10
CA LEU A 161 -9.63 -5.64 -21.68
C LEU A 161 -9.75 -5.07 -23.12
N GLU A 162 -10.94 -5.07 -23.71
CA GLU A 162 -11.15 -4.66 -25.10
C GLU A 162 -12.19 -3.54 -25.23
N SER A 163 -13.32 -3.66 -24.54
CA SER A 163 -14.32 -2.59 -24.51
C SER A 163 -13.89 -1.49 -23.52
N THR A 164 -14.21 -0.25 -23.86
CA THR A 164 -13.98 0.92 -22.99
C THR A 164 -15.26 1.41 -22.31
N GLY A 165 -16.38 0.69 -22.50
CA GLY A 165 -17.68 0.96 -21.92
C GLY A 165 -18.68 -0.13 -22.29
N PRO A 166 -19.96 0.00 -21.87
CA PRO A 166 -21.04 -0.91 -22.29
C PRO A 166 -21.13 -0.99 -23.81
N GLY A 167 -21.25 -2.19 -24.36
CA GLY A 167 -21.30 -2.38 -25.80
C GLY A 167 -22.13 -3.58 -26.26
N TRP A 168 -22.27 -4.62 -25.43
CA TRP A 168 -23.08 -5.80 -25.76
C TRP A 168 -24.49 -5.68 -25.21
N TRP A 169 -24.63 -5.19 -24.01
CA TRP A 169 -25.89 -4.84 -23.39
C TRP A 169 -25.74 -3.52 -22.67
N VAL A 170 -26.65 -2.60 -22.97
CA VAL A 170 -26.57 -1.21 -22.55
C VAL A 170 -27.83 -0.85 -21.77
N VAL A 171 -27.65 -0.30 -20.60
CA VAL A 171 -28.73 0.27 -19.78
C VAL A 171 -28.67 1.77 -19.88
N SER A 172 -29.75 2.37 -20.36
CA SER A 172 -29.89 3.83 -20.43
C SER A 172 -30.25 4.42 -19.07
N ALA A 173 -30.14 5.75 -18.95
CA ALA A 173 -30.59 6.46 -17.78
C ALA A 173 -32.09 6.27 -17.48
N THR A 174 -32.91 6.00 -18.50
CA THR A 174 -34.36 5.76 -18.35
C THR A 174 -34.68 4.35 -17.86
N ASP A 175 -33.75 3.43 -17.99
CA ASP A 175 -33.96 2.01 -17.66
C ASP A 175 -33.30 1.61 -16.33
N ILE A 176 -32.44 2.46 -15.76
CA ILE A 176 -31.65 2.10 -14.58
C ILE A 176 -32.51 1.86 -13.34
N ASP A 177 -33.64 2.59 -13.18
CA ASP A 177 -34.56 2.36 -12.06
C ASP A 177 -35.13 0.95 -12.08
N ALA A 178 -35.59 0.48 -13.25
CA ALA A 178 -36.12 -0.87 -13.40
C ALA A 178 -35.03 -1.94 -13.17
N GLN A 179 -33.79 -1.66 -13.55
CA GLN A 179 -32.67 -2.57 -13.28
C GLN A 179 -32.33 -2.62 -11.78
N ALA A 180 -32.28 -1.47 -11.13
CA ALA A 180 -31.99 -1.36 -9.71
C ALA A 180 -33.08 -2.08 -8.88
N GLU A 181 -34.36 -1.84 -9.19
CA GLU A 181 -35.48 -2.52 -8.54
C GLU A 181 -35.42 -4.04 -8.76
N GLY A 182 -35.21 -4.48 -10.01
CA GLY A 182 -35.11 -5.89 -10.36
C GLY A 182 -33.93 -6.64 -9.72
N LYS A 183 -32.92 -5.92 -9.25
CA LYS A 183 -31.76 -6.44 -8.52
C LYS A 183 -31.87 -6.28 -7.00
N GLY A 184 -32.98 -5.72 -6.49
CA GLY A 184 -33.19 -5.49 -5.06
C GLY A 184 -32.39 -4.31 -4.50
N LEU A 185 -32.00 -3.37 -5.35
CA LEU A 185 -31.22 -2.16 -5.04
C LEU A 185 -31.95 -0.89 -5.47
N PRO A 186 -33.22 -0.66 -5.03
CA PRO A 186 -34.04 0.46 -5.54
C PRO A 186 -33.40 1.83 -5.32
N ASP A 187 -32.57 1.98 -4.26
CA ASP A 187 -31.88 3.23 -3.95
C ASP A 187 -30.66 3.50 -4.87
N ASP A 188 -30.31 2.55 -5.73
CA ASP A 188 -29.24 2.65 -6.74
C ASP A 188 -29.78 3.08 -8.13
N GLY A 189 -31.07 3.35 -8.26
CA GLY A 189 -31.68 3.86 -9.48
C GLY A 189 -31.17 5.25 -9.89
N LEU A 190 -31.90 5.92 -10.75
CA LEU A 190 -31.50 7.22 -11.34
C LEU A 190 -31.17 8.30 -10.31
N ASN A 191 -31.84 8.28 -9.16
CA ASN A 191 -31.59 9.20 -8.05
C ASN A 191 -30.49 8.70 -7.09
N GLY A 192 -29.90 7.55 -7.37
CA GLY A 192 -28.79 7.00 -6.59
C GLY A 192 -27.56 7.91 -6.61
N TRP A 193 -26.85 7.91 -5.51
CA TRP A 193 -25.60 8.66 -5.36
C TRP A 193 -24.60 7.92 -4.49
N MET A 194 -23.32 8.19 -4.71
CA MET A 194 -22.25 7.82 -3.80
C MET A 194 -21.37 9.03 -3.54
N SER A 195 -20.94 9.21 -2.29
CA SER A 195 -19.98 10.24 -1.90
C SER A 195 -18.65 9.57 -1.61
N LEU A 196 -17.61 9.96 -2.33
CA LEU A 196 -16.26 9.44 -2.20
C LEU A 196 -15.38 10.49 -1.53
N ALA A 197 -14.73 10.12 -0.42
CA ALA A 197 -13.72 10.89 0.27
C ALA A 197 -12.47 10.02 0.47
N LEU A 198 -11.31 10.63 0.75
CA LEU A 198 -10.05 9.87 0.99
C LEU A 198 -10.20 8.78 2.06
N THR A 199 -11.03 9.01 3.08
CA THR A 199 -11.15 8.14 4.24
C THR A 199 -12.54 7.51 4.38
N GLY A 200 -13.40 7.64 3.37
CA GLY A 200 -14.72 7.05 3.49
C GLY A 200 -15.58 7.14 2.24
N VAL A 201 -16.59 6.27 2.21
CA VAL A 201 -17.64 6.21 1.19
C VAL A 201 -18.98 6.24 1.89
N LYS A 202 -19.94 6.96 1.31
CA LYS A 202 -21.37 6.93 1.70
C LYS A 202 -22.21 6.74 0.45
N THR A 203 -23.34 6.07 0.57
CA THR A 203 -24.24 5.80 -0.55
C THR A 203 -25.67 6.19 -0.23
N SER A 204 -26.50 6.35 -1.27
CA SER A 204 -27.96 6.55 -1.18
C SER A 204 -28.67 5.45 -0.41
N ARG A 205 -28.10 4.23 -0.35
CA ARG A 205 -28.60 3.11 0.47
C ARG A 205 -28.44 3.32 1.98
N GLY A 206 -27.81 4.43 2.41
CA GLY A 206 -27.47 4.66 3.83
C GLY A 206 -26.27 3.86 4.32
N GLU A 207 -25.56 3.20 3.42
CA GLU A 207 -24.35 2.43 3.73
C GLU A 207 -23.12 3.32 3.79
N SER A 208 -22.13 2.87 4.56
CA SER A 208 -20.81 3.50 4.67
C SER A 208 -19.71 2.47 4.51
N GLY A 209 -18.60 2.91 3.97
CA GLY A 209 -17.42 2.06 3.76
C GLY A 209 -16.18 2.88 3.49
N GLN A 210 -15.21 2.25 2.87
CA GLN A 210 -13.96 2.87 2.47
C GLN A 210 -13.67 2.57 1.01
N VAL A 211 -12.83 3.39 0.40
CA VAL A 211 -12.32 3.19 -0.95
C VAL A 211 -10.81 3.38 -0.96
N LYS A 212 -10.10 2.46 -1.60
CA LYS A 212 -8.69 2.56 -1.90
C LYS A 212 -8.52 2.73 -3.40
N VAL A 213 -7.67 3.68 -3.80
CA VAL A 213 -7.33 3.94 -5.20
C VAL A 213 -5.85 3.69 -5.42
N SER A 214 -5.47 3.20 -6.58
CA SER A 214 -4.06 3.06 -7.00
C SER A 214 -3.93 3.27 -8.51
N GLU A 215 -2.72 3.58 -8.96
CA GLU A 215 -2.37 3.67 -10.39
C GLU A 215 -1.90 2.33 -10.97
N GLU A 216 -2.25 1.21 -10.30
CA GLU A 216 -1.96 -0.14 -10.77
C GLU A 216 -2.86 -0.47 -11.97
N THR A 217 -2.25 -0.75 -13.11
CA THR A 217 -2.94 -1.05 -14.36
C THR A 217 -2.75 -2.51 -14.76
N VAL A 218 -3.75 -3.06 -15.43
CA VAL A 218 -3.73 -4.42 -16.00
C VAL A 218 -3.33 -4.41 -17.47
N LYS A 219 -3.77 -3.40 -18.22
CA LYS A 219 -3.46 -3.27 -19.64
C LYS A 219 -3.19 -1.81 -20.00
N ALA A 220 -1.96 -1.52 -20.40
CA ALA A 220 -1.57 -0.18 -20.79
C ALA A 220 -2.48 0.39 -21.88
N GLY A 221 -2.99 1.60 -21.65
CA GLY A 221 -3.89 2.30 -22.57
C GLY A 221 -5.36 1.85 -22.50
N TRP A 222 -5.69 0.88 -21.64
CA TRP A 222 -7.07 0.45 -21.39
C TRP A 222 -7.58 0.93 -20.04
N ASP A 223 -6.84 0.69 -18.96
CA ASP A 223 -7.13 1.18 -17.62
C ASP A 223 -6.04 2.16 -17.12
N ILE A 224 -6.40 3.00 -16.18
CA ILE A 224 -5.51 4.01 -15.58
C ILE A 224 -5.26 3.75 -14.08
N GLY A 225 -5.90 2.73 -13.53
CA GLY A 225 -5.75 2.39 -12.13
C GLY A 225 -6.83 1.45 -11.62
N ARG A 226 -6.84 1.26 -10.31
CA ARG A 226 -7.81 0.41 -9.60
C ARG A 226 -8.52 1.18 -8.51
N MET A 227 -9.77 0.81 -8.26
CA MET A 227 -10.61 1.31 -7.18
C MET A 227 -11.20 0.12 -6.43
N VAL A 228 -10.86 -0.03 -5.16
CA VAL A 228 -11.30 -1.15 -4.32
C VAL A 228 -12.12 -0.61 -3.15
N PHE A 229 -13.36 -1.05 -3.07
CA PHE A 229 -14.29 -0.71 -2.00
C PHE A 229 -14.24 -1.72 -0.86
N SER A 230 -14.65 -1.31 0.32
CA SER A 230 -14.88 -2.18 1.47
C SER A 230 -15.98 -1.61 2.36
N GLY A 231 -16.79 -2.49 2.96
CA GLY A 231 -17.94 -2.09 3.80
C GLY A 231 -19.18 -1.68 3.00
N THR A 232 -19.03 -1.13 1.81
CA THR A 232 -20.09 -0.84 0.84
C THR A 232 -19.57 -0.99 -0.59
N THR A 233 -20.44 -0.88 -1.58
CA THR A 233 -20.10 -0.90 -3.01
C THR A 233 -20.53 0.40 -3.67
N PRO A 234 -20.06 0.74 -4.88
CA PRO A 234 -20.68 1.79 -5.69
C PRO A 234 -22.10 1.44 -6.05
N LEU A 235 -22.82 2.37 -6.68
CA LEU A 235 -24.17 2.12 -7.18
C LEU A 235 -24.19 0.89 -8.10
N MET A 236 -25.18 0.01 -7.94
CA MET A 236 -25.26 -1.26 -8.67
C MET A 236 -23.96 -2.07 -8.62
N GLY A 237 -23.24 -2.00 -7.50
CA GLY A 237 -21.98 -2.69 -7.29
C GLY A 237 -22.16 -4.18 -7.02
N ILE A 238 -22.66 -4.89 -7.99
CA ILE A 238 -22.97 -6.33 -7.96
C ILE A 238 -22.29 -7.07 -9.12
N GLN A 239 -22.25 -8.38 -9.02
CA GLN A 239 -21.89 -9.30 -10.10
C GLN A 239 -23.19 -9.88 -10.74
N PRO A 240 -23.74 -9.29 -11.80
CA PRO A 240 -25.11 -9.56 -12.24
C PRO A 240 -25.39 -10.99 -12.65
N ASN A 241 -24.41 -11.70 -13.23
CA ASN A 241 -24.56 -13.08 -13.69
C ASN A 241 -24.13 -14.12 -12.66
N VAL A 242 -23.34 -13.73 -11.65
CA VAL A 242 -22.76 -14.66 -10.68
C VAL A 242 -23.41 -14.51 -9.30
N GLY A 243 -23.88 -13.29 -9.01
CA GLY A 243 -24.45 -12.92 -7.72
C GLY A 243 -23.39 -12.40 -6.73
N GLY A 244 -23.87 -11.66 -5.74
CA GLY A 244 -23.02 -11.03 -4.72
C GLY A 244 -22.49 -9.66 -5.10
N ASN A 245 -21.81 -9.04 -4.16
CA ASN A 245 -21.26 -7.69 -4.30
C ASN A 245 -19.96 -7.69 -5.11
N GLN A 246 -19.75 -6.61 -5.85
CA GLN A 246 -18.52 -6.32 -6.56
C GLN A 246 -17.78 -5.20 -5.81
N TYR A 247 -16.54 -5.46 -5.44
CA TYR A 247 -15.73 -4.51 -4.65
C TYR A 247 -14.52 -3.98 -5.38
N ASP A 248 -14.03 -4.67 -6.41
CA ASP A 248 -12.75 -4.40 -7.06
C ASP A 248 -12.97 -4.01 -8.53
N TYR A 249 -12.51 -2.82 -8.91
CA TYR A 249 -12.78 -2.22 -10.20
C TYR A 249 -11.50 -1.70 -10.85
N HIS A 250 -11.41 -1.83 -12.16
CA HIS A 250 -10.53 -1.06 -13.00
C HIS A 250 -11.11 0.34 -13.21
N ILE A 251 -10.28 1.35 -13.16
CA ILE A 251 -10.65 2.72 -13.53
C ILE A 251 -10.28 2.90 -15.00
N LEU A 252 -11.27 3.04 -15.87
CA LEU A 252 -11.04 3.26 -17.30
C LEU A 252 -10.94 4.72 -17.65
N LYS A 253 -11.64 5.57 -16.88
CA LYS A 253 -11.62 7.02 -17.01
C LYS A 253 -11.83 7.65 -15.65
N ALA A 254 -11.04 8.67 -15.34
CA ALA A 254 -11.28 9.58 -14.25
C ALA A 254 -10.83 10.97 -14.67
N ASP A 255 -11.70 11.96 -14.48
CA ASP A 255 -11.41 13.36 -14.63
C ASP A 255 -12.25 14.17 -13.63
N ASP A 256 -12.25 15.50 -13.72
CA ASP A 256 -12.99 16.38 -12.82
C ASP A 256 -14.53 16.22 -12.92
N LYS A 257 -15.03 15.52 -13.93
CA LYS A 257 -16.45 15.35 -14.22
C LYS A 257 -16.92 13.91 -14.28
N ASN A 258 -16.08 13.01 -14.77
CA ASN A 258 -16.46 11.65 -15.10
C ASN A 258 -15.60 10.61 -14.37
N LEU A 259 -16.25 9.53 -13.96
CA LEU A 259 -15.61 8.33 -13.45
C LEU A 259 -16.23 7.11 -14.14
N ARG A 260 -15.41 6.35 -14.87
CA ARG A 260 -15.83 5.09 -15.48
C ARG A 260 -15.11 3.93 -14.83
N LEU A 261 -15.89 3.01 -14.31
CA LEU A 261 -15.41 1.78 -13.70
C LEU A 261 -15.71 0.57 -14.55
N CYS A 262 -14.86 -0.45 -14.45
CA CYS A 262 -15.06 -1.76 -15.08
C CYS A 262 -14.72 -2.88 -14.10
N ALA A 263 -15.52 -3.94 -14.08
CA ALA A 263 -15.20 -5.15 -13.35
C ALA A 263 -15.47 -6.38 -14.22
N PRO A 264 -14.48 -7.29 -14.39
CA PRO A 264 -14.69 -8.55 -15.11
C PRO A 264 -15.49 -9.54 -14.26
N GLU A 265 -16.20 -10.44 -14.94
CA GLU A 265 -16.71 -11.64 -14.28
C GLU A 265 -15.55 -12.54 -13.84
N PRO A 266 -15.73 -13.35 -12.77
CA PRO A 266 -14.69 -14.24 -12.28
C PRO A 266 -14.15 -15.16 -13.38
N GLY A 267 -12.83 -15.11 -13.60
CA GLY A 267 -12.14 -15.92 -14.61
C GLY A 267 -12.25 -15.40 -16.05
N ALA A 268 -12.82 -14.22 -16.28
CA ALA A 268 -12.86 -13.61 -17.61
C ALA A 268 -11.43 -13.31 -18.09
N GLY A 269 -11.11 -13.78 -19.29
CA GLY A 269 -9.95 -13.38 -20.10
C GLY A 269 -10.34 -12.32 -21.13
N ASP A 270 -9.46 -12.03 -22.07
CA ASP A 270 -9.69 -11.10 -23.17
C ASP A 270 -11.03 -11.41 -23.88
N TRP A 271 -11.84 -10.37 -24.08
CA TRP A 271 -13.23 -10.50 -24.60
C TRP A 271 -14.17 -11.30 -23.70
N GLY A 272 -13.77 -11.72 -22.51
CA GLY A 272 -14.71 -12.25 -21.51
C GLY A 272 -15.68 -11.16 -21.03
N THR A 273 -16.78 -11.55 -20.41
CA THR A 273 -17.76 -10.58 -19.91
C THR A 273 -17.17 -9.68 -18.83
N ALA A 274 -17.31 -8.39 -19.03
CA ALA A 274 -17.05 -7.37 -18.01
C ALA A 274 -18.23 -6.40 -17.93
N TRP A 275 -18.41 -5.82 -16.74
CA TRP A 275 -19.47 -4.87 -16.44
C TRP A 275 -18.87 -3.47 -16.32
N PHE A 276 -19.62 -2.46 -16.74
CA PHE A 276 -19.19 -1.07 -16.82
C PHE A 276 -20.17 -0.15 -16.11
N TRP A 277 -19.65 0.86 -15.42
CA TRP A 277 -20.38 1.89 -14.68
C TRP A 277 -19.93 3.25 -15.15
N ASN A 278 -20.84 4.12 -15.56
CA ASN A 278 -20.56 5.49 -15.97
C ASN A 278 -21.14 6.45 -14.94
N PHE A 279 -20.27 7.12 -14.23
CA PHE A 279 -20.65 8.13 -13.24
C PHE A 279 -20.19 9.52 -13.65
N LYS A 280 -20.96 10.53 -13.23
CA LYS A 280 -20.54 11.93 -13.29
C LYS A 280 -20.54 12.56 -11.91
N ARG A 281 -19.67 13.56 -11.73
CA ARG A 281 -19.67 14.39 -10.52
C ARG A 281 -20.91 15.26 -10.51
N LYS A 282 -21.57 15.34 -9.35
CA LYS A 282 -22.82 16.11 -9.17
C LYS A 282 -22.55 17.56 -8.76
N ASP A 283 -21.43 17.83 -8.08
CA ASP A 283 -20.96 19.09 -7.50
C ASP A 283 -19.98 19.85 -8.41
#